data_77df0caebb96529011b90d244b793dfc
#
_entry.id   77df0caebb96529011b90d244b793dfc
#
_cell.length_a   1.000
_cell.length_b   1.000
_cell.length_c   1.000
_cell.angle_alpha   90.00
_cell.angle_beta   90.00
_cell.angle_gamma   90.00
#
_symmetry.space_group_name_H-M   'P 1'
#
loop_
_entity.id
_entity.type
_entity.pdbx_description
1 polymer ?
#
loop_
_entity_poly.entity_id
_entity_poly.type
_entity_poly.pdbx_seq_one_letter_code
_entity_poly.pdbx_strand_id
1 'polypeptide(L)'
;MMNIDEKKKLALEVIARLKQAYPDAACSLDYNEAWKLLVSVRLAAQCTDARVNMIVPKLYEKFPDVNALADAPVEEIEEIVRPCGLGKSKARDISACMRMLRDVYGGNVPNDFNALLKLPGVGRKSANLIMGDVFGKPAIVTDTHCIRLCNRSGLVDNEKNSNDLGELVQGYDYFDLKTDLEVYGKGKNAKIPADDAVFFNHLAGKTAAIAALKD
;
A
#
# COMPACT_ATOMS: atom_id res chain seq x y z
N MET A 1 -6.37 20.97 21.73
CA MET A 1 -6.10 19.64 21.12
C MET A 1 -7.36 18.82 21.24
N MET A 2 -7.78 18.18 20.15
CA MET A 2 -8.91 17.23 20.18
C MET A 2 -8.54 16.01 21.02
N ASN A 3 -9.47 15.52 21.84
CA ASN A 3 -9.31 14.26 22.55
C ASN A 3 -9.45 13.07 21.59
N ILE A 4 -9.19 11.86 22.05
CA ILE A 4 -9.18 10.66 21.20
C ILE A 4 -10.55 10.37 20.58
N ASP A 5 -11.64 10.60 21.33
CA ASP A 5 -13.02 10.33 20.85
C ASP A 5 -13.44 11.34 19.78
N GLU A 6 -13.02 12.60 19.94
CA GLU A 6 -13.22 13.63 18.90
C GLU A 6 -12.46 13.30 17.63
N LYS A 7 -11.20 12.82 17.75
CA LYS A 7 -10.40 12.38 16.61
C LYS A 7 -11.01 11.17 15.89
N LYS A 8 -11.50 10.19 16.63
CA LYS A 8 -12.21 9.02 16.08
C LYS A 8 -13.46 9.46 15.30
N LYS A 9 -14.30 10.31 15.89
CA LYS A 9 -15.49 10.85 15.23
C LYS A 9 -15.14 11.60 13.95
N LEU A 10 -14.10 12.42 13.99
CA LEU A 10 -13.61 13.14 12.81
C LEU A 10 -13.12 12.17 11.74
N ALA A 11 -12.37 11.13 12.10
CA ALA A 11 -11.88 10.13 11.15
C ALA A 11 -13.04 9.43 10.42
N LEU A 12 -14.07 9.00 11.17
CA LEU A 12 -15.25 8.36 10.58
C LEU A 12 -16.00 9.30 9.63
N GLU A 13 -16.15 10.58 9.99
CA GLU A 13 -16.77 11.58 9.12
C GLU A 13 -15.95 11.82 7.84
N VAL A 14 -14.62 11.94 7.97
CA VAL A 14 -13.71 12.08 6.83
C VAL A 14 -13.83 10.88 5.89
N ILE A 15 -13.83 9.65 6.42
CA ILE A 15 -14.00 8.42 5.64
C ILE A 15 -15.33 8.45 4.87
N ALA A 16 -16.43 8.76 5.56
CA ALA A 16 -17.76 8.78 4.94
C ALA A 16 -17.82 9.79 3.78
N ARG A 17 -17.28 11.00 3.98
CA ARG A 17 -17.20 12.02 2.92
C ARG A 17 -16.31 11.61 1.74
N LEU A 18 -15.20 10.96 2.03
CA LEU A 18 -14.29 10.49 1.00
C LEU A 18 -14.87 9.36 0.17
N LYS A 19 -15.57 8.40 0.79
CA LYS A 19 -16.33 7.36 0.08
C LYS A 19 -17.39 7.95 -0.86
N GLN A 20 -18.06 9.00 -0.40
CA GLN A 20 -19.06 9.68 -1.22
C GLN A 20 -18.42 10.48 -2.36
N ALA A 21 -17.28 11.14 -2.13
CA ALA A 21 -16.60 11.96 -3.13
C ALA A 21 -15.83 11.12 -4.16
N TYR A 22 -15.35 9.95 -3.78
CA TYR A 22 -14.49 9.08 -4.60
C TYR A 22 -14.93 7.60 -4.52
N PRO A 23 -16.15 7.28 -5.01
CA PRO A 23 -16.69 5.91 -4.89
C PRO A 23 -15.87 4.85 -5.61
N ASP A 24 -15.16 5.26 -6.70
CA ASP A 24 -14.35 4.36 -7.53
C ASP A 24 -12.85 4.39 -7.15
N ALA A 25 -12.53 4.82 -5.91
CA ALA A 25 -11.15 4.84 -5.47
C ALA A 25 -10.57 3.42 -5.46
N ALA A 26 -9.51 3.18 -6.22
CA ALA A 26 -8.84 1.89 -6.35
C ALA A 26 -7.31 2.06 -6.48
N CYS A 27 -6.54 0.99 -6.34
CA CYS A 27 -5.11 1.00 -6.60
C CYS A 27 -4.86 1.46 -8.03
N SER A 28 -3.94 2.40 -8.21
CA SER A 28 -3.59 2.95 -9.53
C SER A 28 -2.57 2.09 -10.28
N LEU A 29 -1.95 1.12 -9.61
CA LEU A 29 -1.05 0.16 -10.23
C LEU A 29 -1.84 -1.00 -10.84
N ASP A 30 -1.56 -1.33 -12.09
CA ASP A 30 -2.19 -2.46 -12.77
C ASP A 30 -1.58 -3.78 -12.31
N TYR A 31 -2.43 -4.67 -11.80
CA TYR A 31 -2.04 -6.03 -11.43
C TYR A 31 -3.25 -6.98 -11.46
N ASN A 32 -2.99 -8.25 -11.69
CA ASN A 32 -3.98 -9.33 -11.61
C ASN A 32 -3.52 -10.48 -10.70
N GLU A 33 -2.30 -10.40 -10.17
CA GLU A 33 -1.68 -11.36 -9.28
C GLU A 33 -0.86 -10.62 -8.20
N ALA A 34 -0.86 -11.15 -6.98
CA ALA A 34 -0.22 -10.52 -5.82
C ALA A 34 1.28 -10.22 -6.03
N TRP A 35 2.03 -11.13 -6.66
CA TRP A 35 3.44 -10.93 -6.94
C TRP A 35 3.69 -9.80 -7.95
N LYS A 36 2.76 -9.59 -8.89
CA LYS A 36 2.84 -8.46 -9.83
C LYS A 36 2.67 -7.13 -9.13
N LEU A 37 1.78 -7.07 -8.12
CA LEU A 37 1.68 -5.87 -7.30
C LEU A 37 2.98 -5.60 -6.52
N LEU A 38 3.63 -6.62 -5.95
CA LEU A 38 4.95 -6.45 -5.30
C LEU A 38 5.99 -5.84 -6.25
N VAL A 39 6.06 -6.33 -7.48
CA VAL A 39 6.96 -5.79 -8.51
C VAL A 39 6.59 -4.33 -8.82
N SER A 40 5.32 -4.06 -9.09
CA SER A 40 4.84 -2.72 -9.44
C SER A 40 5.11 -1.70 -8.32
N VAL A 41 4.86 -2.07 -7.07
CA VAL A 41 5.15 -1.22 -5.90
C VAL A 41 6.66 -0.94 -5.78
N ARG A 42 7.52 -1.92 -6.04
CA ARG A 42 8.97 -1.69 -6.04
C ARG A 42 9.38 -0.75 -7.17
N LEU A 43 8.75 -0.87 -8.34
CA LEU A 43 9.00 0.02 -9.47
C LEU A 43 8.46 1.44 -9.24
N ALA A 44 7.37 1.61 -8.50
CA ALA A 44 6.79 2.90 -8.17
C ALA A 44 7.64 3.75 -7.20
N ALA A 45 8.64 3.17 -6.55
CA ALA A 45 9.58 3.93 -5.73
C ALA A 45 10.29 5.01 -6.56
N GLN A 46 10.02 6.30 -6.27
CA GLN A 46 10.50 7.46 -7.04
C GLN A 46 10.15 7.39 -8.55
N CYS A 47 8.98 6.84 -8.87
CA CYS A 47 8.44 6.76 -10.22
C CYS A 47 6.92 6.93 -10.16
N THR A 48 6.32 7.43 -11.22
CA THR A 48 4.85 7.54 -11.30
C THR A 48 4.23 6.20 -11.63
N ASP A 49 3.05 5.92 -11.08
CA ASP A 49 2.29 4.68 -11.35
C ASP A 49 1.97 4.53 -12.84
N ALA A 50 1.61 5.63 -13.50
CA ALA A 50 1.40 5.63 -14.95
C ALA A 50 2.63 5.12 -15.72
N ARG A 51 3.85 5.52 -15.31
CA ARG A 51 5.08 5.02 -15.94
C ARG A 51 5.29 3.54 -15.66
N VAL A 52 5.01 3.09 -14.43
CA VAL A 52 5.10 1.67 -14.07
C VAL A 52 4.15 0.87 -14.94
N ASN A 53 2.88 1.27 -15.04
CA ASN A 53 1.85 0.58 -15.82
C ASN A 53 2.20 0.48 -17.33
N MET A 54 2.98 1.44 -17.87
CA MET A 54 3.50 1.35 -19.23
C MET A 54 4.63 0.32 -19.41
N ILE A 55 5.38 0.04 -18.36
CA ILE A 55 6.59 -0.81 -18.42
C ILE A 55 6.29 -2.26 -18.08
N VAL A 56 5.45 -2.52 -17.07
CA VAL A 56 5.21 -3.89 -16.57
C VAL A 56 4.63 -4.87 -17.58
N PRO A 57 3.84 -4.48 -18.60
CA PRO A 57 3.40 -5.42 -19.64
C PRO A 57 4.57 -6.09 -20.36
N LYS A 58 5.61 -5.33 -20.73
CA LYS A 58 6.82 -5.87 -21.37
C LYS A 58 7.59 -6.80 -20.46
N LEU A 59 7.61 -6.49 -19.16
CA LEU A 59 8.28 -7.34 -18.17
C LEU A 59 7.56 -8.68 -18.03
N TYR A 60 6.23 -8.67 -17.96
CA TYR A 60 5.43 -9.89 -17.79
C TYR A 60 5.25 -10.69 -19.08
N GLU A 61 5.36 -10.06 -20.25
CA GLU A 61 5.45 -10.76 -21.53
C GLU A 61 6.72 -11.62 -21.61
N LYS A 62 7.85 -11.07 -21.15
CA LYS A 62 9.15 -11.76 -21.15
C LYS A 62 9.29 -12.75 -20.00
N PHE A 63 8.77 -12.42 -18.82
CA PHE A 63 8.85 -13.22 -17.59
C PHE A 63 7.45 -13.40 -17.01
N PRO A 64 6.70 -14.42 -17.47
CA PRO A 64 5.25 -14.53 -17.21
C PRO A 64 4.88 -14.96 -15.79
N ASP A 65 5.82 -15.49 -15.03
CA ASP A 65 5.59 -16.00 -13.68
C ASP A 65 6.76 -15.74 -12.73
N VAL A 66 6.56 -16.08 -11.46
CA VAL A 66 7.56 -15.93 -10.40
C VAL A 66 8.85 -16.67 -10.71
N ASN A 67 8.77 -17.88 -11.30
CA ASN A 67 9.94 -18.70 -11.58
C ASN A 67 10.77 -18.09 -12.70
N ALA A 68 10.12 -17.71 -13.79
CA ALA A 68 10.78 -17.06 -14.92
C ALA A 68 11.50 -15.77 -14.48
N LEU A 69 10.87 -14.97 -13.62
CA LEU A 69 11.47 -13.73 -13.11
C LEU A 69 12.56 -13.98 -12.06
N ALA A 70 12.46 -15.06 -11.27
CA ALA A 70 13.47 -15.48 -10.30
C ALA A 70 14.76 -15.98 -10.99
N ASP A 71 14.63 -16.66 -12.13
CA ASP A 71 15.74 -17.22 -12.90
C ASP A 71 16.32 -16.23 -13.93
N ALA A 72 15.61 -15.13 -14.18
CA ALA A 72 16.06 -14.13 -15.14
C ALA A 72 17.39 -13.49 -14.76
N PRO A 73 18.30 -13.25 -15.72
CA PRO A 73 19.47 -12.41 -15.52
C PRO A 73 19.03 -11.01 -15.06
N VAL A 74 19.69 -10.51 -14.01
CA VAL A 74 19.34 -9.18 -13.44
C VAL A 74 19.48 -8.08 -14.47
N GLU A 75 20.43 -8.20 -15.38
CA GLU A 75 20.70 -7.26 -16.47
C GLU A 75 19.53 -7.17 -17.46
N GLU A 76 18.85 -8.27 -17.73
CA GLU A 76 17.68 -8.30 -18.61
C GLU A 76 16.46 -7.65 -17.95
N ILE A 77 16.27 -7.86 -16.64
CA ILE A 77 15.26 -7.16 -15.88
C ILE A 77 15.57 -5.66 -15.87
N GLU A 78 16.85 -5.29 -15.60
CA GLU A 78 17.30 -3.90 -15.55
C GLU A 78 17.02 -3.17 -16.87
N GLU A 79 17.32 -3.79 -17.99
CA GLU A 79 17.07 -3.19 -19.31
C GLU A 79 15.61 -2.77 -19.50
N ILE A 80 14.67 -3.62 -19.08
CA ILE A 80 13.23 -3.37 -19.19
C ILE A 80 12.79 -2.29 -18.21
N VAL A 81 13.23 -2.36 -16.94
CA VAL A 81 12.73 -1.49 -15.86
C VAL A 81 13.49 -0.16 -15.74
N ARG A 82 14.58 0.03 -16.49
CA ARG A 82 15.40 1.26 -16.48
C ARG A 82 14.59 2.56 -16.59
N PRO A 83 13.54 2.63 -17.44
CA PRO A 83 12.72 3.84 -17.54
C PRO A 83 11.99 4.25 -16.24
N CYS A 84 11.85 3.34 -15.28
CA CYS A 84 11.29 3.65 -13.96
C CYS A 84 12.28 4.33 -13.01
N GLY A 85 13.53 4.56 -13.44
CA GLY A 85 14.59 5.09 -12.57
C GLY A 85 15.15 4.05 -11.61
N LEU A 86 16.38 4.22 -11.14
CA LEU A 86 17.08 3.30 -10.25
C LEU A 86 17.07 1.83 -10.74
N GLY A 87 17.13 1.62 -12.07
CA GLY A 87 16.93 0.33 -12.72
C GLY A 87 17.73 -0.80 -12.11
N LYS A 88 19.06 -0.60 -11.90
CA LYS A 88 19.95 -1.61 -11.33
C LYS A 88 19.55 -2.07 -9.93
N SER A 89 19.16 -1.14 -9.04
CA SER A 89 18.71 -1.47 -7.69
C SER A 89 17.35 -2.19 -7.74
N LYS A 90 16.43 -1.68 -8.53
CA LYS A 90 15.08 -2.26 -8.68
C LYS A 90 15.14 -3.68 -9.26
N ALA A 91 15.94 -3.88 -10.29
CA ALA A 91 16.12 -5.21 -10.91
C ALA A 91 16.68 -6.24 -9.93
N ARG A 92 17.70 -5.87 -9.15
CA ARG A 92 18.25 -6.75 -8.10
C ARG A 92 17.22 -7.10 -7.04
N ASP A 93 16.48 -6.11 -6.55
CA ASP A 93 15.47 -6.33 -5.53
C ASP A 93 14.32 -7.21 -6.05
N ILE A 94 13.87 -6.97 -7.28
CA ILE A 94 12.83 -7.78 -7.94
C ILE A 94 13.31 -9.23 -8.08
N SER A 95 14.49 -9.47 -8.67
CA SER A 95 15.04 -10.81 -8.82
C SER A 95 15.18 -11.53 -7.47
N ALA A 96 15.74 -10.87 -6.46
CA ALA A 96 15.91 -11.44 -5.13
C ALA A 96 14.56 -11.70 -4.43
N CYS A 97 13.59 -10.82 -4.59
CA CYS A 97 12.23 -10.99 -4.07
C CYS A 97 11.55 -12.22 -4.69
N MET A 98 11.61 -12.36 -6.02
CA MET A 98 11.00 -13.51 -6.73
C MET A 98 11.68 -14.82 -6.36
N ARG A 99 13.01 -14.85 -6.19
CA ARG A 99 13.71 -16.03 -5.68
C ARG A 99 13.24 -16.41 -4.29
N MET A 100 13.10 -15.44 -3.39
CA MET A 100 12.59 -15.71 -2.04
C MET A 100 11.13 -16.19 -2.06
N LEU A 101 10.26 -15.62 -2.90
CA LEU A 101 8.90 -16.13 -3.08
C LEU A 101 8.91 -17.58 -3.54
N ARG A 102 9.71 -17.93 -4.55
CA ARG A 102 9.82 -19.29 -5.05
C ARG A 102 10.35 -20.26 -3.99
N ASP A 103 11.48 -19.92 -3.40
CA ASP A 103 12.27 -20.87 -2.60
C ASP A 103 11.75 -21.02 -1.17
N VAL A 104 11.11 -19.98 -0.60
CA VAL A 104 10.62 -19.97 0.79
C VAL A 104 9.11 -20.04 0.88
N TYR A 105 8.39 -19.43 -0.07
CA TYR A 105 6.93 -19.28 -0.01
C TYR A 105 6.18 -20.04 -1.11
N GLY A 106 6.88 -20.94 -1.84
CA GLY A 106 6.26 -21.79 -2.89
C GLY A 106 5.63 -20.97 -4.04
N GLY A 107 6.20 -19.81 -4.36
CA GLY A 107 5.73 -18.89 -5.40
C GLY A 107 4.58 -17.97 -4.96
N ASN A 108 4.13 -18.06 -3.71
CA ASN A 108 3.02 -17.26 -3.20
C ASN A 108 3.51 -16.05 -2.39
N VAL A 109 2.75 -14.97 -2.44
CA VAL A 109 2.98 -13.81 -1.57
C VAL A 109 2.48 -14.15 -0.16
N PRO A 110 3.31 -13.99 0.89
CA PRO A 110 2.92 -14.35 2.25
C PRO A 110 1.86 -13.39 2.80
N ASN A 111 0.80 -13.95 3.42
CA ASN A 111 -0.25 -13.21 4.11
C ASN A 111 0.14 -12.94 5.58
N ASP A 112 1.36 -12.40 5.77
CA ASP A 112 1.91 -12.02 7.07
C ASP A 112 2.80 -10.79 6.92
N PHE A 113 2.55 -9.77 7.73
CA PHE A 113 3.26 -8.49 7.63
C PHE A 113 4.77 -8.64 7.87
N ASN A 114 5.16 -9.44 8.86
CA ASN A 114 6.58 -9.63 9.18
C ASN A 114 7.30 -10.47 8.11
N ALA A 115 6.60 -11.40 7.48
CA ALA A 115 7.11 -12.15 6.35
C ALA A 115 7.29 -11.25 5.12
N LEU A 116 6.34 -10.33 4.85
CA LEU A 116 6.48 -9.34 3.78
C LEU A 116 7.69 -8.43 3.98
N LEU A 117 7.96 -7.99 5.21
CA LEU A 117 9.13 -7.16 5.52
C LEU A 117 10.47 -7.86 5.29
N LYS A 118 10.50 -9.19 5.23
CA LYS A 118 11.71 -9.97 4.91
C LYS A 118 11.99 -10.03 3.41
N LEU A 119 11.00 -9.73 2.57
CA LEU A 119 11.17 -9.75 1.12
C LEU A 119 12.07 -8.60 0.67
N PRO A 120 13.06 -8.86 -0.19
CA PRO A 120 13.93 -7.84 -0.74
C PRO A 120 13.15 -6.71 -1.42
N GLY A 121 13.48 -5.47 -1.08
CA GLY A 121 12.83 -4.28 -1.64
C GLY A 121 11.44 -3.95 -1.07
N VAL A 122 10.96 -4.70 -0.08
CA VAL A 122 9.66 -4.48 0.58
C VAL A 122 9.87 -3.78 1.92
N GLY A 123 9.41 -2.54 2.01
CA GLY A 123 9.35 -1.78 3.27
C GLY A 123 7.95 -1.79 3.88
N ARG A 124 7.79 -1.15 5.07
CA ARG A 124 6.49 -1.06 5.79
C ARG A 124 5.36 -0.52 4.91
N LYS A 125 5.62 0.54 4.13
CA LYS A 125 4.63 1.12 3.22
C LYS A 125 4.14 0.10 2.19
N SER A 126 5.07 -0.61 1.55
CA SER A 126 4.76 -1.65 0.56
C SER A 126 4.04 -2.85 1.18
N ALA A 127 4.49 -3.28 2.37
CA ALA A 127 3.84 -4.36 3.10
C ALA A 127 2.39 -4.01 3.47
N ASN A 128 2.15 -2.78 3.96
CA ASN A 128 0.78 -2.33 4.25
C ASN A 128 -0.09 -2.29 3.00
N LEU A 129 0.43 -1.85 1.85
CA LEU A 129 -0.32 -1.88 0.60
C LEU A 129 -0.72 -3.32 0.24
N ILE A 130 0.22 -4.25 0.29
CA ILE A 130 -0.06 -5.67 -0.01
C ILE A 130 -1.07 -6.25 0.99
N MET A 131 -0.94 -5.95 2.28
CA MET A 131 -1.89 -6.43 3.30
C MET A 131 -3.31 -5.90 3.05
N GLY A 132 -3.45 -4.64 2.65
CA GLY A 132 -4.74 -4.03 2.32
C GLY A 132 -5.31 -4.54 1.01
N ASP A 133 -4.59 -4.33 -0.09
CA ASP A 133 -5.08 -4.55 -1.45
C ASP A 133 -5.22 -6.03 -1.82
N VAL A 134 -4.27 -6.87 -1.40
CA VAL A 134 -4.27 -8.29 -1.76
C VAL A 134 -5.05 -9.13 -0.75
N PHE A 135 -4.87 -8.85 0.53
CA PHE A 135 -5.41 -9.70 1.58
C PHE A 135 -6.63 -9.11 2.30
N GLY A 136 -7.07 -7.90 1.93
CA GLY A 136 -8.21 -7.22 2.54
C GLY A 136 -8.06 -7.01 4.04
N LYS A 137 -6.81 -6.95 4.54
CA LYS A 137 -6.56 -6.72 5.97
C LYS A 137 -6.51 -5.24 6.29
N PRO A 138 -6.91 -4.85 7.51
CA PRO A 138 -6.75 -3.48 7.99
C PRO A 138 -5.28 -3.07 7.91
N ALA A 139 -4.96 -2.17 6.99
CA ALA A 139 -3.61 -1.65 6.80
C ALA A 139 -3.67 -0.24 6.22
N ILE A 140 -2.75 0.62 6.63
CA ILE A 140 -2.69 2.01 6.16
C ILE A 140 -1.36 2.26 5.47
N VAL A 141 -1.44 2.78 4.25
CA VAL A 141 -0.27 3.23 3.49
C VAL A 141 0.06 4.65 3.91
N THR A 142 1.02 4.80 4.82
CA THR A 142 1.46 6.10 5.30
C THR A 142 2.53 6.68 4.37
N ASP A 143 2.11 7.56 3.47
CA ASP A 143 3.01 8.34 2.64
C ASP A 143 3.01 9.83 3.06
N THR A 144 3.79 10.65 2.36
CA THR A 144 3.88 12.09 2.65
C THR A 144 2.54 12.82 2.52
N HIS A 145 1.64 12.33 1.67
CA HIS A 145 0.30 12.89 1.51
C HIS A 145 -0.61 12.51 2.68
N CYS A 146 -0.57 11.26 3.11
CA CYS A 146 -1.27 10.79 4.30
C CYS A 146 -0.83 11.59 5.52
N ILE A 147 0.48 11.73 5.76
CA ILE A 147 1.04 12.54 6.85
C ILE A 147 0.49 13.97 6.81
N ARG A 148 0.59 14.62 5.64
CA ARG A 148 0.13 16.01 5.46
C ARG A 148 -1.37 16.15 5.75
N LEU A 149 -2.19 15.24 5.25
CA LEU A 149 -3.64 15.30 5.40
C LEU A 149 -4.08 15.02 6.82
N CYS A 150 -3.50 14.03 7.48
CA CYS A 150 -3.78 13.72 8.88
C CYS A 150 -3.43 14.91 9.80
N ASN A 151 -2.31 15.58 9.54
CA ASN A 151 -1.95 16.80 10.27
C ASN A 151 -2.92 17.96 9.97
N ARG A 152 -3.26 18.20 8.70
CA ARG A 152 -4.16 19.30 8.32
C ARG A 152 -5.59 19.11 8.81
N SER A 153 -6.06 17.90 8.90
CA SER A 153 -7.38 17.58 9.44
C SER A 153 -7.43 17.57 10.96
N GLY A 154 -6.28 17.61 11.63
CA GLY A 154 -6.18 17.52 13.09
C GLY A 154 -6.31 16.10 13.64
N LEU A 155 -6.25 15.09 12.78
CA LEU A 155 -6.25 13.67 13.23
C LEU A 155 -4.98 13.32 14.00
N VAL A 156 -3.86 13.97 13.66
CA VAL A 156 -2.59 13.84 14.38
C VAL A 156 -1.99 15.21 14.67
N ASP A 157 -1.11 15.29 15.67
CA ASP A 157 -0.53 16.55 16.13
C ASP A 157 0.96 16.63 15.72
N ASN A 158 1.25 17.33 14.62
CA ASN A 158 2.62 17.61 14.12
C ASN A 158 3.47 16.36 13.81
N GLU A 159 2.81 15.25 13.45
CA GLU A 159 3.54 14.05 13.06
C GLU A 159 4.30 14.28 11.74
N LYS A 160 5.57 13.92 11.71
CA LYS A 160 6.45 14.10 10.56
C LYS A 160 7.03 12.81 10.01
N ASN A 161 6.98 11.75 10.82
CA ASN A 161 7.57 10.47 10.48
C ASN A 161 6.49 9.48 10.00
N SER A 162 6.68 8.93 8.81
CA SER A 162 5.74 7.95 8.26
C SER A 162 5.65 6.66 9.07
N ASN A 163 6.75 6.25 9.74
CA ASN A 163 6.74 5.08 10.61
C ASN A 163 5.94 5.35 11.87
N ASP A 164 6.17 6.50 12.52
CA ASP A 164 5.48 6.89 13.75
C ASP A 164 4.00 7.14 13.47
N LEU A 165 3.66 7.78 12.34
CA LEU A 165 2.28 7.89 11.91
C LEU A 165 1.67 6.51 11.63
N GLY A 166 2.40 5.63 10.98
CA GLY A 166 1.97 4.25 10.75
C GLY A 166 1.74 3.48 12.05
N GLU A 167 2.62 3.63 13.03
CA GLU A 167 2.49 3.06 14.37
C GLU A 167 1.39 3.75 15.17
N LEU A 168 1.26 5.05 15.08
CA LEU A 168 0.19 5.82 15.72
C LEU A 168 -1.18 5.43 15.13
N VAL A 169 -1.30 5.33 13.84
CA VAL A 169 -2.55 4.97 13.15
C VAL A 169 -2.82 3.47 13.24
N GLN A 170 -1.80 2.61 13.30
CA GLN A 170 -1.90 1.20 13.66
C GLN A 170 -2.08 1.00 15.16
N GLY A 171 -1.53 1.86 16.00
CA GLY A 171 -1.61 1.87 17.46
C GLY A 171 -2.83 2.63 18.01
N TYR A 172 -3.50 3.43 17.21
CA TYR A 172 -4.92 3.74 17.39
C TYR A 172 -5.72 2.49 17.05
N ASP A 173 -5.22 1.42 17.58
CA ASP A 173 -5.64 0.09 17.41
C ASP A 173 -6.83 0.07 16.48
N TYR A 174 -6.65 -0.33 15.27
CA TYR A 174 -7.76 -0.67 14.38
C TYR A 174 -8.75 -1.59 15.12
N PHE A 175 -8.31 -2.11 16.25
CA PHE A 175 -9.07 -2.81 17.25
C PHE A 175 -9.91 -1.90 18.13
N ASP A 176 -9.48 -0.68 18.46
CA ASP A 176 -10.32 0.28 19.17
C ASP A 176 -11.34 0.92 18.23
N LEU A 177 -10.99 1.14 16.97
CA LEU A 177 -12.01 1.39 15.94
C LEU A 177 -12.98 0.20 15.78
N LYS A 178 -12.58 -1.03 16.07
CA LYS A 178 -13.49 -2.18 16.15
C LYS A 178 -14.40 -2.15 17.37
N THR A 179 -13.93 -1.70 18.51
CA THR A 179 -14.73 -1.60 19.75
C THR A 179 -15.72 -0.44 19.67
N ASP A 180 -15.36 0.66 19.00
CA ASP A 180 -16.21 1.84 18.85
C ASP A 180 -17.11 1.78 17.61
N LEU A 181 -17.03 0.77 16.77
CA LEU A 181 -18.01 0.46 15.73
C LEU A 181 -19.37 0.01 16.31
N GLU A 182 -19.57 0.08 17.63
CA GLU A 182 -20.93 0.18 18.22
C GLU A 182 -21.71 1.39 17.65
N VAL A 183 -21.00 2.40 17.15
CA VAL A 183 -21.59 3.52 16.39
C VAL A 183 -22.33 3.05 15.13
N TYR A 184 -21.95 1.90 14.56
CA TYR A 184 -22.69 1.28 13.44
C TYR A 184 -23.73 0.23 13.89
N GLY A 185 -24.04 0.13 15.18
CA GLY A 185 -25.10 -0.77 15.68
C GLY A 185 -24.80 -2.26 15.57
N LYS A 186 -23.55 -2.66 15.41
CA LYS A 186 -23.13 -4.05 15.33
C LYS A 186 -22.17 -4.33 16.47
N GLY A 187 -22.60 -5.17 17.43
CA GLY A 187 -21.95 -5.44 18.70
C GLY A 187 -20.49 -5.88 18.62
N LYS A 188 -19.88 -6.14 19.78
CA LYS A 188 -18.45 -6.39 20.11
C LYS A 188 -17.60 -7.29 19.16
N ASN A 189 -18.20 -7.91 18.16
CA ASN A 189 -17.55 -8.78 17.18
C ASN A 189 -17.70 -8.29 15.71
N ALA A 190 -18.10 -7.05 15.50
CA ALA A 190 -18.19 -6.51 14.15
C ALA A 190 -16.79 -6.37 13.56
N LYS A 191 -16.50 -7.16 12.53
CA LYS A 191 -15.31 -6.97 11.69
C LYS A 191 -15.49 -5.66 10.92
N ILE A 192 -14.46 -4.79 10.90
CA ILE A 192 -14.39 -3.71 9.91
C ILE A 192 -14.47 -4.39 8.54
N PRO A 193 -15.37 -3.98 7.65
CA PRO A 193 -15.36 -4.49 6.30
C PRO A 193 -13.97 -4.32 5.71
N ALA A 194 -13.43 -5.36 5.07
CA ALA A 194 -12.13 -5.31 4.39
C ALA A 194 -12.06 -4.11 3.41
N ASP A 195 -13.21 -3.78 2.83
CA ASP A 195 -13.40 -2.65 1.93
C ASP A 195 -13.02 -1.28 2.53
N ASP A 196 -13.20 -1.09 3.84
CA ASP A 196 -12.87 0.18 4.49
C ASP A 196 -11.36 0.38 4.67
N ALA A 197 -10.63 -0.69 4.92
CA ALA A 197 -9.18 -0.65 5.01
C ALA A 197 -8.53 -0.47 3.62
N VAL A 198 -9.05 -1.17 2.61
CA VAL A 198 -8.66 -1.02 1.21
C VAL A 198 -8.91 0.43 0.77
N PHE A 199 -10.06 1.01 1.12
CA PHE A 199 -10.38 2.39 0.78
C PHE A 199 -9.37 3.42 1.31
N PHE A 200 -8.88 3.28 2.54
CA PHE A 200 -7.82 4.15 3.08
C PHE A 200 -6.52 4.03 2.30
N ASN A 201 -6.14 2.83 1.91
CA ASN A 201 -4.95 2.61 1.09
C ASN A 201 -5.09 3.26 -0.30
N HIS A 202 -6.25 3.12 -0.92
CA HIS A 202 -6.55 3.74 -2.22
C HIS A 202 -6.61 5.26 -2.14
N LEU A 203 -7.10 5.80 -1.02
CA LEU A 203 -7.17 7.24 -0.81
C LEU A 203 -5.79 7.87 -0.70
N ALA A 204 -4.83 7.22 -0.06
CA ALA A 204 -3.45 7.70 0.03
C ALA A 204 -2.84 7.86 -1.38
N GLY A 205 -3.12 6.95 -2.31
CA GLY A 205 -2.69 7.06 -3.71
C GLY A 205 -3.38 8.20 -4.48
N LYS A 206 -4.70 8.35 -4.35
CA LYS A 206 -5.46 9.39 -5.07
C LYS A 206 -5.33 10.79 -4.49
N THR A 207 -5.04 10.93 -3.19
CA THR A 207 -4.80 12.25 -2.60
C THR A 207 -3.55 12.94 -3.19
N ALA A 208 -2.60 12.16 -3.71
CA ALA A 208 -1.49 12.68 -4.48
C ALA A 208 -1.96 13.36 -5.78
N ALA A 209 -2.88 12.73 -6.51
CA ALA A 209 -3.46 13.27 -7.75
C ALA A 209 -4.31 14.51 -7.49
N ILE A 210 -5.08 14.55 -6.40
CA ILE A 210 -5.95 15.68 -6.04
C ILE A 210 -5.15 16.88 -5.55
N ALA A 211 -4.02 16.67 -4.87
CA ALA A 211 -3.15 17.76 -4.45
C ALA A 211 -2.47 18.45 -5.65
N ALA A 212 -2.21 17.70 -6.73
CA ALA A 212 -1.66 18.23 -7.97
C ALA A 212 -2.68 18.99 -8.84
N LEU A 213 -3.99 18.88 -8.56
CA LEU A 213 -5.06 19.59 -9.28
C LEU A 213 -5.48 20.91 -8.61
N LYS A 214 -4.84 21.30 -7.50
CA LYS A 214 -5.18 22.52 -6.73
C LYS A 214 -4.07 23.57 -6.71
N ASP A 215 -3.01 23.41 -7.47
CA ASP A 215 -2.03 24.41 -7.86
C ASP A 215 -2.30 24.82 -9.31
#